data_0be8055d4f96c46843a013dbcc32cb94
#
_entry.id   0be8055d4f96c46843a013dbcc32cb94
#
_cell.length_a   1.000
_cell.length_b   1.000
_cell.length_c   1.000
_cell.angle_alpha   90.00
_cell.angle_beta   90.00
_cell.angle_gamma   90.00
#
_symmetry.space_group_name_H-M   'P 1'
#
loop_
_entity.id
_entity.type
_entity.pdbx_description
1 polymer ?
#
loop_
_entity_poly.entity_id
_entity_poly.type
_entity_poly.pdbx_seq_one_letter_code
_entity_poly.pdbx_strand_id
1 'polypeptide(L)'
;DYFHLGHLRLFKQCKAYADYLIVAVQDGNYIKKFKPDAKVLYTTEERVEMLEALRIVDKVVVYESVDSKFLGTIDFDILALGEDHRGGCFDAVEQWCEEHNKRVVRLKRTEGICSSDIKKSLEAK
;
A
#
# COMPACT_ATOMS: atom_id res chain seq x y z
N ASP A 1 -5.52 -0.65 -6.64
CA ASP A 1 -6.86 -0.86 -7.19
C ASP A 1 -7.30 -2.32 -7.18
N TYR A 2 -6.60 -3.16 -7.94
CA TYR A 2 -6.86 -4.61 -7.93
C TYR A 2 -5.80 -5.31 -7.11
N PHE A 3 -6.22 -6.06 -6.09
CA PHE A 3 -5.30 -6.94 -5.37
C PHE A 3 -4.85 -8.06 -6.30
N HIS A 4 -3.56 -8.30 -6.36
CA HIS A 4 -2.97 -9.31 -7.26
C HIS A 4 -1.74 -9.96 -6.62
N LEU A 5 -1.18 -10.94 -7.32
CA LEU A 5 -0.03 -11.70 -6.85
C LEU A 5 1.17 -10.83 -6.50
N GLY A 6 1.37 -9.72 -7.23
CA GLY A 6 2.44 -8.78 -6.95
C GLY A 6 2.34 -8.19 -5.54
N HIS A 7 1.12 -7.81 -5.12
CA HIS A 7 0.88 -7.33 -3.76
C HIS A 7 1.18 -8.41 -2.72
N LEU A 8 0.73 -9.64 -2.97
CA LEU A 8 0.98 -10.76 -2.05
C LEU A 8 2.48 -11.02 -1.88
N ARG A 9 3.23 -10.95 -2.97
CA ARG A 9 4.69 -11.14 -2.93
C ARG A 9 5.39 -10.02 -2.17
N LEU A 10 4.91 -8.77 -2.30
CA LEU A 10 5.41 -7.66 -1.51
C LEU A 10 5.17 -7.90 -0.02
N PHE A 11 3.98 -8.37 0.35
CA PHE A 11 3.66 -8.68 1.74
C PHE A 11 4.57 -9.78 2.29
N LYS A 12 4.88 -10.80 1.49
CA LYS A 12 5.82 -11.86 1.89
C LYS A 12 7.22 -11.30 2.11
N GLN A 13 7.67 -10.36 1.28
CA GLN A 13 8.94 -9.69 1.47
C GLN A 13 8.96 -8.90 2.79
N CYS A 14 7.86 -8.21 3.11
CA CYS A 14 7.73 -7.49 4.37
C CYS A 14 7.92 -8.41 5.58
N LYS A 15 7.35 -9.61 5.54
CA LYS A 15 7.47 -10.59 6.62
C LYS A 15 8.91 -11.07 6.83
N ALA A 16 9.76 -10.97 5.83
CA ALA A 16 11.18 -11.29 5.97
C ALA A 16 11.92 -10.25 6.82
N TYR A 17 11.40 -9.03 6.91
CA TYR A 17 12.02 -7.95 7.69
C TYR A 17 11.47 -7.83 9.12
N ALA A 18 10.25 -8.28 9.34
CA ALA A 18 9.58 -8.12 10.63
C ALA A 18 8.52 -9.19 10.84
N ASP A 19 8.16 -9.42 12.12
CA ASP A 19 7.20 -10.47 12.49
C ASP A 19 5.74 -10.01 12.37
N TYR A 20 5.50 -8.71 12.39
CA TYR A 20 4.15 -8.15 12.39
C TYR A 20 3.95 -7.25 11.17
N LEU A 21 2.94 -7.55 10.36
CA LEU A 21 2.66 -6.80 9.13
C LEU A 21 1.37 -5.99 9.26
N ILE A 22 1.53 -4.67 9.11
CA ILE A 22 0.41 -3.74 9.01
C ILE A 22 0.28 -3.30 7.56
N VAL A 23 -0.89 -3.47 6.97
CA VAL A 23 -1.16 -3.03 5.60
C VAL A 23 -2.06 -1.80 5.65
N ALA A 24 -1.63 -0.74 4.98
CA ALA A 24 -2.38 0.50 4.88
C ALA A 24 -3.15 0.55 3.55
N VAL A 25 -4.45 0.79 3.63
CA VAL A 25 -5.34 0.85 2.47
C VAL A 25 -5.82 2.29 2.30
N GLN A 26 -5.66 2.84 1.11
CA GLN A 26 -6.15 4.19 0.82
C GLN A 26 -7.67 4.18 0.65
N ASP A 27 -8.33 5.16 1.28
CA ASP A 27 -9.79 5.31 1.18
C ASP A 27 -10.20 5.54 -0.28
N GLY A 28 -11.14 4.75 -0.76
CA GLY A 28 -11.64 4.82 -2.13
C GLY A 28 -12.30 6.15 -2.46
N ASN A 29 -13.00 6.78 -1.51
CA ASN A 29 -13.61 8.08 -1.71
C ASN A 29 -12.54 9.17 -1.89
N TYR A 30 -11.44 9.07 -1.16
CA TYR A 30 -10.32 9.98 -1.31
C TYR A 30 -9.65 9.82 -2.68
N ILE A 31 -9.48 8.58 -3.15
CA ILE A 31 -8.92 8.29 -4.48
C ILE A 31 -9.77 8.97 -5.55
N LYS A 32 -11.10 8.83 -5.50
CA LYS A 32 -12.02 9.44 -6.47
C LYS A 32 -11.99 10.96 -6.43
N LYS A 33 -11.75 11.56 -5.26
CA LYS A 33 -11.67 13.02 -5.11
C LYS A 33 -10.51 13.61 -5.92
N PHE A 34 -9.36 12.95 -5.94
CA PHE A 34 -8.15 13.42 -6.63
C PHE A 34 -7.97 12.80 -8.01
N LYS A 35 -8.62 11.68 -8.28
CA LYS A 35 -8.61 11.00 -9.57
C LYS A 35 -10.04 10.63 -9.95
N PRO A 36 -10.85 11.61 -10.42
CA PRO A 36 -12.28 11.36 -10.70
C PRO A 36 -12.54 10.24 -11.70
N ASP A 37 -11.59 10.00 -12.60
CA ASP A 37 -11.70 8.95 -13.62
C ASP A 37 -11.21 7.58 -13.15
N ALA A 38 -10.73 7.48 -11.90
CA ALA A 38 -10.28 6.21 -11.37
C ALA A 38 -11.45 5.24 -11.19
N LYS A 39 -11.31 4.05 -11.77
CA LYS A 39 -12.28 2.97 -11.61
C LYS A 39 -11.87 2.15 -10.40
N VAL A 40 -12.61 2.28 -9.31
CA VAL A 40 -12.38 1.50 -8.09
C VAL A 40 -13.37 0.34 -8.11
N LEU A 41 -12.86 -0.88 -8.31
CA LEU A 41 -13.69 -2.08 -8.41
C LEU A 41 -14.32 -2.47 -7.07
N TYR A 42 -13.53 -2.40 -6.00
CA TYR A 42 -13.97 -2.78 -4.66
C TYR A 42 -14.10 -1.54 -3.76
N THR A 43 -15.07 -1.57 -2.86
CA THR A 43 -15.19 -0.53 -1.84
C THR A 43 -14.00 -0.61 -0.88
N THR A 44 -13.79 0.43 -0.08
CA THR A 44 -12.76 0.44 0.95
C THR A 44 -12.97 -0.73 1.92
N GLU A 45 -14.20 -0.94 2.36
CA GLU A 45 -14.58 -2.01 3.28
C GLU A 45 -14.31 -3.39 2.69
N GLU A 46 -14.61 -3.59 1.41
CA GLU A 46 -14.35 -4.85 0.72
C GLU A 46 -12.85 -5.13 0.60
N ARG A 47 -12.06 -4.11 0.31
CA ARG A 47 -10.60 -4.24 0.23
C ARG A 47 -10.01 -4.60 1.58
N VAL A 48 -10.49 -3.97 2.65
CA VAL A 48 -10.08 -4.30 4.02
C VAL A 48 -10.43 -5.75 4.35
N GLU A 49 -11.64 -6.17 4.02
CA GLU A 49 -12.11 -7.55 4.26
C GLU A 49 -11.20 -8.59 3.60
N MET A 50 -10.86 -8.36 2.33
CA MET A 50 -9.96 -9.27 1.61
C MET A 50 -8.58 -9.35 2.24
N LEU A 51 -8.01 -8.22 2.64
CA LEU A 51 -6.69 -8.19 3.26
C LEU A 51 -6.68 -8.82 4.64
N GLU A 52 -7.72 -8.60 5.44
CA GLU A 52 -7.83 -9.21 6.76
C GLU A 52 -7.93 -10.73 6.72
N ALA A 53 -8.39 -11.29 5.60
CA ALA A 53 -8.49 -12.72 5.40
C ALA A 53 -7.14 -13.39 5.08
N LEU A 54 -6.11 -12.62 4.77
CA LEU A 54 -4.79 -13.15 4.46
C LEU A 54 -4.02 -13.49 5.72
N ARG A 55 -3.42 -14.67 5.76
CA ARG A 55 -2.68 -15.17 6.93
C ARG A 55 -1.49 -14.28 7.31
N ILE A 56 -0.82 -13.71 6.32
CA ILE A 56 0.39 -12.94 6.55
C ILE A 56 0.11 -11.51 6.98
N VAL A 57 -1.13 -11.04 6.88
CA VAL A 57 -1.52 -9.69 7.30
C VAL A 57 -2.02 -9.74 8.73
N ASP A 58 -1.38 -9.00 9.62
CA ASP A 58 -1.73 -8.97 11.03
C ASP A 58 -2.72 -7.87 11.37
N LYS A 59 -2.64 -6.75 10.64
CA LYS A 59 -3.53 -5.60 10.86
C LYS A 59 -3.72 -4.81 9.57
N VAL A 60 -4.94 -4.31 9.36
CA VAL A 60 -5.25 -3.42 8.24
C VAL A 60 -5.68 -2.06 8.79
N VAL A 61 -5.13 -0.99 8.25
CA VAL A 61 -5.51 0.39 8.59
C VAL A 61 -5.93 1.12 7.32
N VAL A 62 -6.85 2.07 7.44
CA VAL A 62 -7.33 2.87 6.32
C VAL A 62 -6.78 4.29 6.46
N TYR A 63 -6.33 4.87 5.36
CA TYR A 63 -5.81 6.23 5.34
C TYR A 63 -6.34 7.01 4.14
N GLU A 64 -6.36 8.33 4.25
CA GLU A 64 -6.68 9.23 3.14
C GLU A 64 -5.41 9.65 2.41
N SER A 65 -4.47 10.25 3.13
CA SER A 65 -3.17 10.62 2.59
C SER A 65 -2.06 10.21 3.55
N VAL A 66 -0.89 9.91 3.01
CA VAL A 66 0.27 9.53 3.83
C VAL A 66 0.97 10.82 4.26
N ASP A 67 0.66 11.26 5.47
CA ASP A 67 1.24 12.46 6.07
C ASP A 67 1.75 12.17 7.48
N SER A 68 2.39 13.16 8.11
CA SER A 68 2.97 13.01 9.44
C SER A 68 1.92 12.68 10.49
N LYS A 69 0.71 13.18 10.33
CA LYS A 69 -0.40 12.91 11.26
C LYS A 69 -0.78 11.44 11.23
N PHE A 70 -0.96 10.89 10.02
CA PHE A 70 -1.29 9.47 9.85
C PHE A 70 -0.16 8.58 10.37
N LEU A 71 1.09 8.87 9.99
CA LEU A 71 2.25 8.09 10.40
C LEU A 71 2.41 8.07 11.92
N GLY A 72 2.13 9.18 12.58
CA GLY A 72 2.18 9.28 14.03
C GLY A 72 1.13 8.46 14.78
N THR A 73 0.05 8.03 14.09
CA THR A 73 -1.00 7.21 14.71
C THR A 73 -0.68 5.72 14.71
N ILE A 74 0.36 5.30 14.00
CA ILE A 74 0.70 3.89 13.84
C ILE A 74 2.00 3.60 14.59
N ASP A 75 1.98 2.54 15.40
CA ASP A 75 3.18 2.04 16.05
C ASP A 75 3.86 1.05 15.10
N PHE A 76 4.95 1.49 14.47
CA PHE A 76 5.70 0.68 13.53
C PHE A 76 7.21 0.97 13.65
N ASP A 77 8.02 0.02 13.20
CA ASP A 77 9.48 0.14 13.20
C ASP A 77 10.03 0.33 11.79
N ILE A 78 9.39 -0.31 10.81
CA ILE A 78 9.84 -0.34 9.42
C ILE A 78 8.70 0.05 8.51
N LEU A 79 8.94 1.01 7.62
CA LEU A 79 8.03 1.37 6.54
C LEU A 79 8.51 0.71 5.24
N ALA A 80 7.68 -0.12 4.65
CA ALA A 80 7.98 -0.76 3.38
C ALA A 80 7.26 -0.04 2.24
N LEU A 81 8.02 0.36 1.24
CA LEU A 81 7.51 1.00 0.03
C LEU A 81 7.96 0.20 -1.19
N GLY A 82 7.17 0.22 -2.25
CA GLY A 82 7.61 -0.31 -3.53
C GLY A 82 8.72 0.56 -4.13
N GLU A 83 9.53 -0.03 -4.99
CA GLU A 83 10.64 0.71 -5.63
C GLU A 83 10.14 1.86 -6.51
N ASP A 84 8.87 1.81 -6.96
CA ASP A 84 8.25 2.84 -7.78
C ASP A 84 7.73 4.04 -6.97
N HIS A 85 7.62 3.92 -5.66
CA HIS A 85 7.09 4.96 -4.79
C HIS A 85 8.17 5.99 -4.46
N ARG A 86 8.38 6.95 -5.37
CA ARG A 86 9.42 7.98 -5.26
C ARG A 86 8.85 9.36 -5.54
N GLY A 87 9.55 10.39 -5.03
CA GLY A 87 9.19 11.80 -5.24
C GLY A 87 7.97 12.25 -4.46
N GLY A 88 7.70 13.55 -4.49
CA GLY A 88 6.51 14.13 -3.87
C GLY A 88 6.32 13.77 -2.40
N CYS A 89 5.15 13.22 -2.08
CA CYS A 89 4.81 12.85 -0.70
C CYS A 89 5.70 11.73 -0.14
N PHE A 90 6.27 10.89 -0.98
CA PHE A 90 7.14 9.80 -0.52
C PHE A 90 8.47 10.30 0.03
N ASP A 91 9.01 11.40 -0.52
CA ASP A 91 10.22 12.02 0.02
C ASP A 91 9.96 12.58 1.42
N ALA A 92 8.81 13.21 1.62
CA ALA A 92 8.42 13.73 2.93
C ALA A 92 8.22 12.60 3.95
N VAL A 93 7.67 11.47 3.52
CA VAL A 93 7.48 10.27 4.35
C VAL A 93 8.83 9.70 4.78
N GLU A 94 9.78 9.59 3.85
CA GLU A 94 11.11 9.10 4.17
C GLU A 94 11.82 10.01 5.17
N GLN A 95 11.70 11.32 5.00
CA GLN A 95 12.28 12.30 5.92
C GLN A 95 11.67 12.15 7.32
N TRP A 96 10.35 12.04 7.40
CA TRP A 96 9.65 11.85 8.67
C TRP A 96 10.16 10.58 9.39
N CYS A 97 10.31 9.47 8.65
CA CYS A 97 10.80 8.22 9.21
C CYS A 97 12.23 8.37 9.74
N GLU A 98 13.09 9.05 9.00
CA GLU A 98 14.46 9.31 9.42
C GLU A 98 14.51 10.12 10.72
N GLU A 99 13.67 11.17 10.82
CA GLU A 99 13.59 12.02 12.01
C GLU A 99 13.06 11.27 13.23
N HIS A 100 12.25 10.23 13.04
CA HIS A 100 11.65 9.44 14.11
C HIS A 100 12.32 8.08 14.32
N ASN A 101 13.49 7.88 13.76
CA ASN A 101 14.27 6.64 13.86
C ASN A 101 13.51 5.41 13.32
N LYS A 102 12.71 5.60 12.28
CA LYS A 102 12.03 4.51 11.59
C LYS A 102 12.85 4.14 10.35
N ARG A 103 12.93 2.85 10.06
CA ARG A 103 13.63 2.34 8.89
C ARG A 103 12.70 2.35 7.68
N VAL A 104 13.21 2.76 6.53
CA VAL A 104 12.49 2.65 5.24
C VAL A 104 13.14 1.59 4.40
N VAL A 105 12.34 0.66 3.89
CA VAL A 105 12.80 -0.44 3.03
C VAL A 105 12.09 -0.32 1.68
N ARG A 106 12.86 -0.36 0.60
CA ARG A 106 12.34 -0.40 -0.76
C ARG A 106 12.26 -1.84 -1.22
N LEU A 107 11.06 -2.26 -1.62
CA LEU A 107 10.79 -3.63 -2.03
C LEU A 107 10.75 -3.74 -3.54
N LYS A 108 11.28 -4.86 -4.05
CA LYS A 108 11.34 -5.13 -5.46
C LYS A 108 9.97 -5.50 -5.99
N ARG A 109 9.57 -4.87 -7.10
CA ARG A 109 8.31 -5.15 -7.77
C ARG A 109 8.38 -6.50 -8.48
N THR A 110 7.25 -7.23 -8.49
CA THR A 110 7.13 -8.44 -9.31
C THR A 110 6.93 -8.04 -10.77
N GLU A 111 7.84 -8.47 -11.64
CA GLU A 111 7.79 -8.16 -13.07
C GLU A 111 6.56 -8.76 -13.73
N GLY A 112 6.02 -8.04 -14.70
CA GLY A 112 4.92 -8.48 -15.52
C GLY A 112 3.54 -8.47 -14.87
N ILE A 113 3.43 -8.05 -13.61
CA ILE A 113 2.15 -8.01 -12.89
C ILE A 113 1.94 -6.61 -12.30
N CYS A 114 0.88 -5.92 -12.73
CA CYS A 114 0.46 -4.66 -12.14
C CYS A 114 -1.02 -4.43 -12.39
N SER A 115 -1.63 -3.54 -11.62
CA SER A 115 -3.05 -3.22 -11.74
C SER A 115 -3.41 -2.65 -13.11
N SER A 116 -2.53 -1.86 -13.70
CA SER A 116 -2.75 -1.28 -15.02
C SER A 116 -2.84 -2.35 -16.10
N ASP A 117 -1.99 -3.36 -16.05
CA ASP A 117 -2.00 -4.48 -17.02
C ASP A 117 -3.27 -5.32 -16.86
N ILE A 118 -3.71 -5.55 -15.62
CA ILE A 118 -4.96 -6.26 -15.35
C ILE A 118 -6.14 -5.48 -15.92
N LYS A 119 -6.19 -4.17 -15.73
CA LYS A 119 -7.24 -3.30 -16.26
C LYS A 119 -7.27 -3.33 -17.79
N LYS A 120 -6.13 -3.21 -18.43
CA LYS A 120 -6.03 -3.29 -19.89
C LYS A 120 -6.54 -4.63 -20.42
N SER A 121 -6.18 -5.72 -19.78
CA SER A 121 -6.63 -7.06 -20.14
C SER A 121 -8.15 -7.19 -20.06
N LEU A 122 -8.77 -6.62 -19.04
CA LEU A 122 -10.23 -6.62 -18.86
C LEU A 122 -10.92 -5.71 -19.88
N GLU A 123 -10.37 -4.56 -20.19
CA GLU A 123 -10.93 -3.61 -21.15
C GLU A 123 -10.84 -4.11 -22.59
N ALA A 124 -9.86 -4.93 -22.91
CA ALA A 124 -9.67 -5.53 -24.23
C ALA A 124 -10.70 -6.62 -24.56
N LYS A 125 -11.47 -7.04 -23.58
CA LYS A 125 -12.52 -8.04 -23.74
C LYS A 125 -13.87 -7.38 -23.94
#